data_35643fbdb3c242df1b2c5b9a66062a92
#
_entry.id   35643fbdb3c242df1b2c5b9a66062a92
#
_cell.length_a   1.000
_cell.length_b   1.000
_cell.length_c   1.000
_cell.angle_alpha   90.00
_cell.angle_beta   90.00
_cell.angle_gamma   90.00
#
_symmetry.space_group_name_H-M   'P 1'
#
loop_
_entity.id
_entity.type
_entity.pdbx_description
1 polymer ?
#
loop_
_entity_poly.entity_id
_entity_poly.type
_entity_poly.pdbx_seq_one_letter_code
_entity_poly.pdbx_strand_id
1 'polypeptide(L)'
;MLNQAFLNLIKNSIESINSATENGLLDKNKSYGQVQVDIKTQNNEVCVTILDNGVGLPKNVNRLFEPYVTIKKEGTGLGLPIVKRIIEDHLGSLFLLPGQKMKGCDHSGAEAKIILPTINSKQL
;
A
#
# COMPACT_ATOMS: atom_id res chain seq x y z
N MET A 1 -7.19 4.17 -15.05
CA MET A 1 -6.59 4.98 -13.96
C MET A 1 -6.46 4.21 -12.66
N LEU A 2 -7.49 3.47 -12.22
CA LEU A 2 -7.37 2.67 -11.00
C LEU A 2 -6.27 1.61 -11.07
N ASN A 3 -6.07 0.99 -12.21
CA ASN A 3 -4.99 0.01 -12.35
C ASN A 3 -3.63 0.63 -12.10
N GLN A 4 -3.42 1.88 -12.49
CA GLN A 4 -2.17 2.60 -12.21
C GLN A 4 -1.98 2.79 -10.71
N ALA A 5 -3.06 3.14 -9.99
CA ALA A 5 -3.00 3.30 -8.54
C ALA A 5 -2.61 2.00 -7.84
N PHE A 6 -3.26 0.89 -8.21
CA PHE A 6 -2.95 -0.41 -7.60
C PHE A 6 -1.54 -0.88 -7.94
N LEU A 7 -1.11 -0.69 -9.19
CA LEU A 7 0.27 -1.05 -9.58
C LEU A 7 1.29 -0.26 -8.79
N ASN A 8 1.06 1.03 -8.59
CA ASN A 8 1.97 1.86 -7.81
C ASN A 8 2.04 1.41 -6.35
N LEU A 9 0.90 1.04 -5.76
CA LEU A 9 0.88 0.56 -4.37
C LEU A 9 1.61 -0.77 -4.23
N ILE A 10 1.40 -1.69 -5.17
CA ILE A 10 2.10 -2.98 -5.15
C ILE A 10 3.60 -2.77 -5.36
N LYS A 11 3.98 -1.89 -6.27
CA LYS A 11 5.38 -1.54 -6.49
C LYS A 11 6.02 -0.98 -5.23
N ASN A 12 5.31 -0.10 -4.51
CA ASN A 12 5.79 0.43 -3.23
C ASN A 12 6.01 -0.69 -2.22
N SER A 13 5.11 -1.66 -2.17
CA SER A 13 5.25 -2.82 -1.28
C SER A 13 6.50 -3.62 -1.62
N ILE A 14 6.75 -3.87 -2.91
CA ILE A 14 7.93 -4.61 -3.36
C ILE A 14 9.20 -3.86 -3.00
N GLU A 15 9.24 -2.55 -3.20
CA GLU A 15 10.40 -1.73 -2.86
C GLU A 15 10.66 -1.72 -1.35
N SER A 16 9.60 -1.70 -0.54
CA SER A 16 9.70 -1.79 0.91
C SER A 16 10.28 -3.13 1.35
N ILE A 17 9.88 -4.20 0.68
CA ILE A 17 10.42 -5.54 0.94
C ILE A 17 11.89 -5.61 0.57
N ASN A 18 12.27 -5.05 -0.57
CA ASN A 18 13.68 -5.01 -0.99
C ASN A 18 14.53 -4.25 0.02
N SER A 19 14.03 -3.14 0.54
CA SER A 19 14.73 -2.38 1.58
C SER A 19 14.88 -3.19 2.86
N ALA A 20 13.84 -3.91 3.26
CA ALA A 20 13.88 -4.76 4.44
C ALA A 20 14.92 -5.88 4.29
N THR A 21 15.03 -6.44 3.08
CA THR A 21 16.04 -7.46 2.79
C THR A 21 17.44 -6.88 2.87
N GLU A 22 17.67 -5.70 2.28
CA GLU A 22 18.96 -5.03 2.31
C GLU A 22 19.38 -4.65 3.73
N ASN A 23 18.42 -4.27 4.57
CA ASN A 23 18.68 -3.87 5.95
C ASN A 23 18.80 -5.05 6.91
N GLY A 24 18.65 -6.27 6.42
CA GLY A 24 18.69 -7.46 7.27
C GLY A 24 17.44 -7.73 8.09
N LEU A 25 16.38 -6.93 7.91
CA LEU A 25 15.11 -7.14 8.59
C LEU A 25 14.39 -8.39 8.09
N LEU A 26 14.55 -8.70 6.81
CA LEU A 26 14.10 -9.94 6.19
C LEU A 26 15.31 -10.77 5.83
N ASP A 27 15.37 -11.99 6.36
CA ASP A 27 16.42 -12.96 6.06
C ASP A 27 15.88 -13.91 4.99
N LYS A 28 16.54 -13.93 3.83
CA LYS A 28 16.15 -14.79 2.70
C LYS A 28 16.09 -16.27 3.07
N ASN A 29 16.84 -16.68 4.08
CA ASN A 29 16.89 -18.07 4.53
C ASN A 29 15.80 -18.42 5.52
N LYS A 30 15.14 -17.42 6.12
CA LYS A 30 14.15 -17.63 7.16
C LYS A 30 12.77 -17.07 6.81
N SER A 31 12.71 -16.00 6.03
CA SER A 31 11.46 -15.32 5.71
C SER A 31 11.48 -14.83 4.27
N TYR A 32 10.36 -14.96 3.61
CA TYR A 32 10.18 -14.44 2.25
C TYR A 32 9.52 -13.07 2.30
N GLY A 33 9.83 -12.24 1.31
CA GLY A 33 9.02 -11.07 1.06
C GLY A 33 7.61 -11.51 0.67
N GLN A 34 6.60 -10.88 1.28
CA GLN A 34 5.20 -11.23 1.03
C GLN A 34 4.39 -9.97 0.78
N VAL A 35 3.54 -10.04 -0.26
CA VAL A 35 2.52 -9.03 -0.52
C VAL A 35 1.20 -9.78 -0.57
N GLN A 36 0.25 -9.36 0.26
CA GLN A 36 -1.07 -9.96 0.32
C GLN A 36 -2.11 -8.94 -0.09
N VAL A 37 -2.97 -9.31 -1.02
CA VAL A 37 -4.06 -8.44 -1.49
C VAL A 37 -5.38 -9.12 -1.15
N ASP A 38 -6.22 -8.41 -0.39
CA ASP A 38 -7.56 -8.87 -0.05
C ASP A 38 -8.58 -7.88 -0.60
N ILE A 39 -9.68 -8.40 -1.13
CA ILE A 39 -10.77 -7.60 -1.66
C ILE A 39 -12.06 -8.08 -1.00
N LYS A 40 -12.77 -7.13 -0.38
CA LYS A 40 -14.05 -7.41 0.27
C LYS A 40 -15.09 -6.40 -0.17
N THR A 41 -16.32 -6.85 -0.33
CA THR A 41 -17.46 -5.97 -0.62
C THR A 41 -18.40 -5.96 0.57
N GLN A 42 -18.83 -4.76 0.96
CA GLN A 42 -19.73 -4.59 2.10
C GLN A 42 -20.41 -3.22 2.00
N ASN A 43 -21.72 -3.17 2.23
CA ASN A 43 -22.48 -1.92 2.33
C ASN A 43 -22.25 -0.97 1.15
N ASN A 44 -22.28 -1.49 -0.08
CA ASN A 44 -22.07 -0.71 -1.30
C ASN A 44 -20.67 -0.12 -1.41
N GLU A 45 -19.69 -0.74 -0.74
CA GLU A 45 -18.30 -0.35 -0.83
C GLU A 45 -17.44 -1.57 -1.16
N VAL A 46 -16.35 -1.32 -1.88
CA VAL A 46 -15.29 -2.30 -2.10
C VAL A 46 -14.10 -1.86 -1.26
N CYS A 47 -13.62 -2.75 -0.40
CA CYS A 47 -12.44 -2.50 0.41
C CYS A 47 -11.30 -3.38 -0.12
N VAL A 48 -10.21 -2.75 -0.56
CA VAL A 48 -9.00 -3.44 -1.01
C VAL A 48 -7.92 -3.17 0.00
N THR A 49 -7.30 -4.23 0.53
CA THR A 49 -6.15 -4.09 1.43
C THR A 49 -4.93 -4.72 0.78
N ILE A 50 -3.82 -4.00 0.84
CA ILE A 50 -2.53 -4.47 0.35
C ILE A 50 -1.57 -4.48 1.53
N LEU A 51 -1.19 -5.68 1.96
CA LEU A 51 -0.29 -5.88 3.10
C LEU A 51 1.09 -6.28 2.59
N ASP A 52 2.14 -5.78 3.23
CA ASP A 52 3.50 -6.23 2.94
C ASP A 52 4.26 -6.48 4.24
N ASN A 53 5.36 -7.21 4.14
CA ASN A 53 6.28 -7.44 5.24
C ASN A 53 7.59 -6.71 5.05
N GLY A 54 7.54 -5.51 4.47
CA GLY A 54 8.68 -4.64 4.27
C GLY A 54 9.09 -3.87 5.52
N VAL A 55 9.69 -2.71 5.31
CA VAL A 55 10.23 -1.88 6.41
C VAL A 55 9.15 -1.16 7.21
N GLY A 56 7.90 -1.14 6.74
CA GLY A 56 6.83 -0.42 7.40
C GLY A 56 6.78 1.05 7.01
N LEU A 57 5.94 1.80 7.70
CA LEU A 57 5.73 3.22 7.41
C LEU A 57 6.62 4.09 8.29
N PRO A 58 7.05 5.26 7.78
CA PRO A 58 7.75 6.23 8.64
C PRO A 58 6.79 6.86 9.66
N LYS A 59 7.36 7.49 10.69
CA LYS A 59 6.56 8.15 11.73
C LYS A 59 5.65 9.24 11.17
N ASN A 60 6.12 9.98 10.17
CA ASN A 60 5.36 11.07 9.56
C ASN A 60 4.72 10.61 8.27
N VAL A 61 3.84 9.63 8.35
CA VAL A 61 3.24 8.98 7.19
C VAL A 61 2.50 9.98 6.29
N ASN A 62 1.89 11.01 6.85
CA ASN A 62 1.15 12.01 6.07
C ASN A 62 2.02 12.75 5.07
N ARG A 63 3.32 12.89 5.36
CA ARG A 63 4.25 13.54 4.43
C ARG A 63 4.47 12.75 3.15
N LEU A 64 4.17 11.45 3.16
CA LEU A 64 4.29 10.62 1.95
C LEU A 64 3.32 11.05 0.85
N PHE A 65 2.27 11.78 1.19
CA PHE A 65 1.34 12.31 0.21
C PHE A 65 1.76 13.66 -0.36
N GLU A 66 2.81 14.26 0.17
CA GLU A 66 3.35 15.51 -0.38
C GLU A 66 4.21 15.20 -1.61
N PRO A 67 4.09 16.04 -2.67
CA PRO A 67 4.93 15.82 -3.86
C PRO A 67 6.42 15.89 -3.52
N TYR A 68 7.20 15.05 -4.20
CA TYR A 68 8.66 14.99 -4.09
C TYR A 68 9.21 14.53 -2.75
N VAL A 69 8.36 14.05 -1.83
CA VAL A 69 8.80 13.40 -0.59
C VAL A 69 8.88 11.90 -0.85
N THR A 70 10.05 11.31 -0.58
CA THR A 70 10.24 9.87 -0.73
C THR A 70 11.29 9.38 0.26
N ILE A 71 11.06 8.16 0.78
CA ILE A 71 12.05 7.45 1.60
C ILE A 71 12.90 6.52 0.74
N LYS A 72 12.61 6.42 -0.56
CA LYS A 72 13.32 5.54 -1.49
C LYS A 72 14.46 6.28 -2.16
N LYS A 73 15.58 5.59 -2.30
CA LYS A 73 16.79 6.17 -2.91
C LYS A 73 16.56 6.68 -4.34
N GLU A 74 15.74 5.97 -5.10
CA GLU A 74 15.49 6.26 -6.51
C GLU A 74 14.05 6.71 -6.78
N GLY A 75 13.28 6.98 -5.72
CA GLY A 75 11.90 7.40 -5.87
C GLY A 75 11.79 8.86 -6.33
N THR A 76 10.77 9.14 -7.12
CA THR A 76 10.48 10.51 -7.57
C THR A 76 9.72 11.31 -6.53
N GLY A 77 9.10 10.65 -5.54
CA GLY A 77 8.26 11.28 -4.56
C GLY A 77 6.87 11.65 -5.08
N LEU A 78 6.49 11.13 -6.26
CA LEU A 78 5.18 11.43 -6.86
C LEU A 78 4.20 10.26 -6.81
N GLY A 79 4.68 9.04 -6.47
CA GLY A 79 3.84 7.84 -6.52
C GLY A 79 2.60 7.93 -5.64
N LEU A 80 2.76 8.21 -4.34
CA LEU A 80 1.64 8.24 -3.40
C LEU A 80 0.71 9.44 -3.62
N PRO A 81 1.19 10.67 -3.90
CA PRO A 81 0.28 11.76 -4.25
C PRO A 81 -0.60 11.44 -5.45
N ILE A 82 -0.03 10.80 -6.48
CA ILE A 82 -0.79 10.41 -7.68
C ILE A 82 -1.81 9.33 -7.32
N VAL A 83 -1.42 8.32 -6.54
CA VAL A 83 -2.33 7.26 -6.10
C VAL A 83 -3.52 7.86 -5.34
N LYS A 84 -3.24 8.75 -4.39
CA LYS A 84 -4.29 9.39 -3.59
C LYS A 84 -5.27 10.14 -4.49
N ARG A 85 -4.75 10.91 -5.45
CA ARG A 85 -5.58 11.66 -6.38
C ARG A 85 -6.46 10.74 -7.22
N ILE A 86 -5.91 9.65 -7.75
CA ILE A 86 -6.68 8.70 -8.55
C ILE A 86 -7.82 8.11 -7.72
N ILE A 87 -7.54 7.68 -6.49
CA ILE A 87 -8.54 7.11 -5.60
C ILE A 87 -9.63 8.14 -5.27
N GLU A 88 -9.24 9.37 -4.97
CA GLU A 88 -10.19 10.43 -4.66
C GLU A 88 -11.03 10.82 -5.87
N ASP A 89 -10.46 10.81 -7.08
CA ASP A 89 -11.21 11.05 -8.31
C ASP A 89 -12.28 9.99 -8.56
N HIS A 90 -12.10 8.80 -7.99
CA HIS A 90 -13.09 7.72 -8.03
C HIS A 90 -13.99 7.70 -6.79
N LEU A 91 -14.02 8.81 -6.04
CA LEU A 91 -14.84 8.98 -4.83
C LEU A 91 -14.45 8.01 -3.72
N GLY A 92 -13.22 7.54 -3.74
CA GLY A 92 -12.71 6.62 -2.75
C GLY A 92 -11.83 7.29 -1.70
N SER A 93 -11.32 6.47 -0.81
CA SER A 93 -10.42 6.90 0.26
C SER A 93 -9.22 5.97 0.34
N LEU A 94 -8.06 6.52 0.65
CA LEU A 94 -6.83 5.78 0.82
C LEU A 94 -6.29 5.99 2.23
N PHE A 95 -5.99 4.89 2.91
CA PHE A 95 -5.40 4.90 4.25
C PHE A 95 -4.10 4.11 4.22
N LEU A 96 -3.05 4.69 4.82
CA LEU A 96 -1.80 3.98 5.05
C LEU A 96 -1.72 3.69 6.53
N LEU A 97 -1.63 2.42 6.88
CA LEU A 97 -1.72 1.94 8.26
C LEU A 97 -0.51 1.05 8.58
N PRO A 98 -0.16 0.95 9.88
CA PRO A 98 0.80 -0.08 10.28
C PRO A 98 0.27 -1.44 9.85
N GLY A 99 1.13 -2.27 9.30
CA GLY A 99 0.75 -3.59 8.87
C GLY A 99 0.55 -4.56 10.03
N GLN A 100 0.07 -5.74 9.71
CA GLN A 100 -0.07 -6.83 10.66
C GLN A 100 1.08 -7.81 10.44
N LYS A 101 1.43 -8.56 11.49
CA LYS A 101 2.43 -9.63 11.32
C LYS A 101 1.89 -10.66 10.35
N MET A 102 2.67 -10.94 9.32
CA MET A 102 2.32 -11.95 8.33
C MET A 102 2.94 -13.29 8.73
N LYS A 103 2.38 -14.37 8.20
CA LYS A 103 2.85 -15.72 8.53
C LYS A 103 4.34 -15.87 8.26
N GLY A 104 5.07 -16.31 9.26
CA GLY A 104 6.50 -16.53 9.15
C GLY A 104 7.36 -15.29 9.35
N CYS A 105 6.78 -14.16 9.76
CA CYS A 105 7.50 -12.91 9.99
C CYS A 105 7.43 -12.48 11.44
N ASP A 106 8.54 -11.97 11.95
CA ASP A 106 8.64 -11.48 13.33
C ASP A 106 8.27 -9.99 13.43
N HIS A 107 8.15 -9.30 12.30
CA HIS A 107 7.81 -7.89 12.28
C HIS A 107 6.62 -7.64 11.37
N SER A 108 5.98 -6.50 11.52
CA SER A 108 4.90 -6.05 10.63
C SER A 108 5.44 -5.00 9.67
N GLY A 109 4.99 -5.05 8.42
CA GLY A 109 5.32 -4.03 7.42
C GLY A 109 4.27 -2.93 7.39
N ALA A 110 3.66 -2.72 6.23
CA ALA A 110 2.66 -1.68 6.03
C ALA A 110 1.39 -2.24 5.41
N GLU A 111 0.30 -1.52 5.61
CA GLU A 111 -0.98 -1.84 5.00
C GLU A 111 -1.49 -0.60 4.25
N ALA A 112 -1.86 -0.78 2.98
CA ALA A 112 -2.59 0.23 2.22
C ALA A 112 -4.04 -0.24 2.13
N LYS A 113 -4.96 0.59 2.60
CA LYS A 113 -6.38 0.29 2.59
C LYS A 113 -7.10 1.27 1.68
N ILE A 114 -7.81 0.75 0.69
CA ILE A 114 -8.54 1.55 -0.28
C ILE A 114 -10.01 1.21 -0.16
N ILE A 115 -10.84 2.23 -0.02
CA ILE A 115 -12.29 2.07 0.03
C ILE A 115 -12.86 2.79 -1.18
N LEU A 116 -13.62 2.07 -2.00
CA LEU A 116 -14.23 2.60 -3.21
C LEU A 116 -15.74 2.36 -3.16
N PRO A 117 -16.56 3.33 -3.60
CA PRO A 117 -17.98 3.10 -3.69
C PRO A 117 -18.30 2.14 -4.84
N THR A 118 -19.30 1.28 -4.65
CA THR A 118 -19.79 0.45 -5.75
C THR A 118 -20.90 1.20 -6.49
N ILE A 119 -20.96 0.96 -7.80
CA ILE A 119 -22.05 1.50 -8.60
C ILE A 119 -23.14 0.43 -8.64
N ASN A 120 -24.31 0.77 -8.08
CA ASN A 120 -25.49 -0.08 -8.18
C ASN A 120 -26.09 0.11 -9.57
N SER A 121 -26.61 -0.97 -10.17
CA SER A 121 -27.28 -0.91 -11.48
C SER A 121 -28.42 0.11 -11.52
N LYS A 122 -29.04 0.42 -10.38
CA LYS A 122 -30.10 1.42 -10.29
C LYS A 122 -29.58 2.86 -10.35
N GLN A 123 -28.28 3.05 -10.25
CA GLN A 123 -27.66 4.38 -10.28
C GLN A 123 -27.06 4.71 -11.65
N LEU A 124 -27.14 3.76 -12.56
CA LEU A 124 -26.65 3.96 -13.94
C LEU A 124 -27.74 4.57 -14.85
#